data_6934d05b7251bbe936d7773a5f548274
#
_entry.id   6934d05b7251bbe936d7773a5f548274
#
_cell.length_a   1.000
_cell.length_b   1.000
_cell.length_c   1.000
_cell.angle_alpha   90.00
_cell.angle_beta   90.00
_cell.angle_gamma   90.00
#
_symmetry.space_group_name_H-M   'P 1'
#
loop_
_entity.id
_entity.type
_entity.pdbx_description
1 polymer ?
#
loop_
_entity_poly.entity_id
_entity_poly.type
_entity_poly.pdbx_seq_one_letter_code
_entity_poly.pdbx_strand_id
1 'polypeptide(L)'
;IRRPRGLFIVTGPTGSGKTTSLATMIDYVNTNLERHIVTAEDPIEYYHYHKKSIVNQREVGNDVPSFSEALRRVLRADPDVILVGEMRDLETIEAAIQAAETGHLVFATLHTTGASGTINRIIDAFPTNQQEQVRVQLSTALISVLSQVLLRRIDKVGRVAAYEFLVVTPAVANLIRENKTFRIDSAIQTG
;
A
#
# COMPACT_ATOMS: atom_id res chain seq x y z
N ILE A 1 0.02 -8.06 8.62
CA ILE A 1 0.87 -7.15 9.44
C ILE A 1 2.01 -7.93 10.15
N ARG A 2 1.89 -9.26 10.30
CA ARG A 2 2.99 -10.08 10.87
C ARG A 2 4.10 -10.44 9.87
N ARG A 3 3.94 -10.14 8.57
CA ARG A 3 5.00 -10.32 7.59
C ARG A 3 6.03 -9.20 7.76
N PRO A 4 7.33 -9.51 7.79
CA PRO A 4 8.37 -8.53 8.08
C PRO A 4 8.64 -7.57 6.90
N ARG A 5 8.23 -7.93 5.69
CA ARG A 5 8.48 -7.17 4.45
C ARG A 5 7.40 -7.41 3.40
N GLY A 6 7.33 -6.53 2.43
CA GLY A 6 6.47 -6.60 1.26
C GLY A 6 5.57 -5.39 1.12
N LEU A 7 4.82 -5.30 0.04
CA LEU A 7 3.94 -4.19 -0.31
C LEU A 7 2.49 -4.52 0.05
N PHE A 8 1.88 -3.70 0.88
CA PHE A 8 0.47 -3.74 1.22
C PHE A 8 -0.22 -2.49 0.65
N ILE A 9 -1.22 -2.68 -0.19
CA ILE A 9 -1.91 -1.57 -0.85
C ILE A 9 -3.32 -1.43 -0.31
N VAL A 10 -3.70 -0.21 0.08
CA VAL A 10 -5.08 0.18 0.37
C VAL A 10 -5.60 1.02 -0.78
N THR A 11 -6.69 0.60 -1.41
CA THR A 11 -7.23 1.27 -2.58
C THR A 11 -8.72 1.59 -2.42
N GLY A 12 -9.23 2.47 -3.25
CA GLY A 12 -10.63 2.91 -3.26
C GLY A 12 -10.76 4.39 -3.60
N PRO A 13 -11.98 4.86 -3.85
CA PRO A 13 -12.23 6.26 -4.19
C PRO A 13 -11.84 7.22 -3.04
N THR A 14 -11.76 8.50 -3.37
CA THR A 14 -11.56 9.55 -2.36
C THR A 14 -12.70 9.50 -1.32
N GLY A 15 -12.35 9.65 -0.04
CA GLY A 15 -13.32 9.60 1.05
C GLY A 15 -13.80 8.17 1.40
N SER A 16 -13.16 7.10 0.90
CA SER A 16 -13.48 5.72 1.27
C SER A 16 -12.89 5.28 2.61
N GLY A 17 -12.11 6.13 3.29
CA GLY A 17 -11.52 5.84 4.60
C GLY A 17 -10.15 5.15 4.54
N LYS A 18 -9.43 5.22 3.42
CA LYS A 18 -8.08 4.64 3.26
C LYS A 18 -7.11 5.11 4.33
N THR A 19 -7.04 6.43 4.55
CA THR A 19 -6.17 7.04 5.56
C THR A 19 -6.48 6.53 6.97
N THR A 20 -7.77 6.41 7.32
CA THR A 20 -8.19 5.85 8.61
C THR A 20 -7.76 4.40 8.78
N SER A 21 -7.93 3.59 7.74
CA SER A 21 -7.49 2.18 7.77
C SER A 21 -5.98 2.07 7.92
N LEU A 22 -5.21 2.87 7.19
CA LEU A 22 -3.75 2.90 7.30
C LEU A 22 -3.29 3.41 8.67
N ALA A 23 -3.89 4.48 9.19
CA ALA A 23 -3.57 4.99 10.51
C ALA A 23 -3.79 3.91 11.59
N THR A 24 -4.87 3.12 11.47
CA THR A 24 -5.14 2.00 12.39
C THR A 24 -4.08 0.90 12.27
N MET A 25 -3.61 0.60 11.04
CA MET A 25 -2.55 -0.39 10.82
C MET A 25 -1.21 0.08 11.40
N ILE A 26 -0.85 1.35 11.18
CA ILE A 26 0.35 1.96 11.76
C ILE A 26 0.26 1.97 13.30
N ASP A 27 -0.88 2.36 13.86
CA ASP A 27 -1.07 2.36 15.30
C ASP A 27 -0.97 0.95 15.90
N TYR A 28 -1.47 -0.06 15.21
CA TYR A 28 -1.30 -1.46 15.62
C TYR A 28 0.17 -1.87 15.67
N VAL A 29 0.96 -1.54 14.64
CA VAL A 29 2.40 -1.81 14.61
C VAL A 29 3.09 -1.07 15.76
N ASN A 30 2.83 0.24 15.88
CA ASN A 30 3.41 1.11 16.89
C ASN A 30 3.12 0.65 18.33
N THR A 31 1.94 0.08 18.57
CA THR A 31 1.52 -0.38 19.89
C THR A 31 2.10 -1.75 20.26
N ASN A 32 2.27 -2.63 19.28
CA ASN A 32 2.55 -4.04 19.52
C ASN A 32 3.97 -4.49 19.18
N LEU A 33 4.68 -3.75 18.31
CA LEU A 33 5.98 -4.13 17.79
C LEU A 33 7.03 -3.04 18.05
N GLU A 34 8.28 -3.44 18.22
CA GLU A 34 9.44 -2.55 18.30
C GLU A 34 9.99 -2.34 16.88
N ARG A 35 9.61 -1.24 16.24
CA ARG A 35 9.93 -0.95 14.84
C ARG A 35 10.28 0.51 14.63
N HIS A 36 11.08 0.79 13.62
CA HIS A 36 11.24 2.12 13.08
C HIS A 36 10.23 2.32 11.95
N ILE A 37 9.25 3.19 12.17
CA ILE A 37 8.18 3.52 11.23
C ILE A 37 8.44 4.90 10.66
N VAL A 38 8.46 5.02 9.33
CA VAL A 38 8.54 6.32 8.65
C VAL A 38 7.35 6.48 7.73
N THR A 39 6.68 7.63 7.82
CA THR A 39 5.57 7.96 6.92
C THR A 39 5.92 9.14 6.02
N ALA A 40 5.40 9.12 4.79
CA ALA A 40 5.36 10.24 3.87
C ALA A 40 3.90 10.47 3.49
N GLU A 41 3.33 11.63 3.84
CA GLU A 41 1.90 11.94 3.73
C GLU A 41 1.65 13.30 3.11
N ASP A 42 0.46 13.53 2.54
CA ASP A 42 0.07 14.79 1.88
C ASP A 42 -1.44 15.07 2.08
N PRO A 43 -1.81 15.79 3.15
CA PRO A 43 -1.07 16.11 4.36
C PRO A 43 -1.09 14.97 5.41
N ILE A 44 -0.43 15.18 6.57
CA ILE A 44 -0.56 14.29 7.74
C ILE A 44 -1.97 14.50 8.34
N GLU A 45 -2.82 13.47 8.26
CA GLU A 45 -4.17 13.51 8.83
C GLU A 45 -4.22 12.99 10.27
N TYR A 46 -3.35 12.04 10.63
CA TYR A 46 -3.29 11.40 11.95
C TYR A 46 -1.87 11.46 12.51
N TYR A 47 -1.71 12.05 13.69
CA TYR A 47 -0.43 12.07 14.40
C TYR A 47 -0.27 10.83 15.26
N HIS A 48 0.89 10.17 15.13
CA HIS A 48 1.27 9.00 15.90
C HIS A 48 2.37 9.33 16.89
N TYR A 49 2.06 9.26 18.17
CA TYR A 49 3.07 9.35 19.23
C TYR A 49 3.89 8.06 19.29
N HIS A 50 5.14 8.15 19.69
CA HIS A 50 5.97 6.98 19.93
C HIS A 50 5.34 6.10 21.04
N LYS A 51 5.24 4.80 20.78
CA LYS A 51 4.80 3.79 21.74
C LYS A 51 5.92 2.74 21.88
N LYS A 52 5.72 1.52 21.39
CA LYS A 52 6.82 0.56 21.28
C LYS A 52 7.74 0.84 20.10
N SER A 53 7.20 1.44 19.06
CA SER A 53 7.94 1.83 17.86
C SER A 53 8.37 3.30 17.92
N ILE A 54 9.40 3.64 17.15
CA ILE A 54 9.74 5.03 16.83
C ILE A 54 8.99 5.40 15.55
N VAL A 55 8.23 6.49 15.58
CA VAL A 55 7.46 6.94 14.41
C VAL A 55 7.96 8.31 13.96
N ASN A 56 8.42 8.41 12.72
CA ASN A 56 8.84 9.63 12.07
C ASN A 56 7.88 9.93 10.92
N GLN A 57 7.06 10.97 11.04
CA GLN A 57 6.13 11.40 9.99
C GLN A 57 6.72 12.56 9.21
N ARG A 58 6.60 12.52 7.89
CA ARG A 58 7.06 13.53 6.95
C ARG A 58 5.89 13.99 6.08
N GLU A 59 5.68 15.31 5.99
CA GLU A 59 4.67 15.89 5.16
C GLU A 59 5.29 16.38 3.85
N VAL A 60 4.68 15.97 2.73
CA VAL A 60 5.08 16.43 1.39
C VAL A 60 4.75 17.93 1.26
N GLY A 61 5.70 18.67 0.73
CA GLY A 61 5.60 20.13 0.62
C GLY A 61 6.18 20.89 1.82
N ASN A 62 6.17 20.29 3.02
CA ASN A 62 6.75 20.89 4.23
C ASN A 62 8.12 20.29 4.57
N ASP A 63 8.19 18.96 4.74
CA ASP A 63 9.41 18.26 5.18
C ASP A 63 10.19 17.68 4.01
N VAL A 64 9.50 17.31 2.95
CA VAL A 64 10.06 16.66 1.75
C VAL A 64 9.36 17.21 0.49
N PRO A 65 10.07 17.33 -0.65
CA PRO A 65 9.49 17.93 -1.84
C PRO A 65 8.50 17.01 -2.58
N SER A 66 8.63 15.69 -2.47
CA SER A 66 7.77 14.71 -3.14
C SER A 66 7.80 13.35 -2.43
N PHE A 67 6.85 12.47 -2.77
CA PHE A 67 6.84 11.09 -2.28
C PHE A 67 8.05 10.28 -2.74
N SER A 68 8.47 10.44 -4.01
CA SER A 68 9.63 9.74 -4.56
C SER A 68 10.93 10.15 -3.85
N GLU A 69 11.12 11.44 -3.59
CA GLU A 69 12.28 11.92 -2.83
C GLU A 69 12.23 11.51 -1.36
N ALA A 70 11.04 11.50 -0.75
CA ALA A 70 10.84 10.97 0.60
C ALA A 70 11.32 9.52 0.68
N LEU A 71 10.86 8.65 -0.23
CA LEU A 71 11.26 7.24 -0.26
C LEU A 71 12.77 7.05 -0.44
N ARG A 72 13.41 7.80 -1.36
CA ARG A 72 14.87 7.76 -1.54
C ARG A 72 15.64 8.07 -0.26
N ARG A 73 15.15 9.04 0.53
CA ARG A 73 15.78 9.42 1.82
C ARG A 73 15.47 8.43 2.92
N VAL A 74 14.24 7.95 2.97
CA VAL A 74 13.75 7.00 3.98
C VAL A 74 14.53 5.70 3.95
N LEU A 75 14.86 5.17 2.77
CA LEU A 75 15.66 3.95 2.61
C LEU A 75 17.06 4.04 3.25
N ARG A 76 17.59 5.26 3.44
CA ARG A 76 18.87 5.48 4.13
C ARG A 76 18.74 5.59 5.65
N ALA A 77 17.53 5.66 6.16
CA ALA A 77 17.23 5.75 7.59
C ALA A 77 16.96 4.39 8.23
N ASP A 78 17.13 3.30 7.48
CA ASP A 78 16.93 1.91 7.92
C ASP A 78 15.57 1.69 8.64
N PRO A 79 14.43 2.03 8.00
CA PRO A 79 13.12 1.82 8.60
C PRO A 79 12.69 0.36 8.44
N ASP A 80 11.96 -0.16 9.40
CA ASP A 80 11.28 -1.45 9.26
C ASP A 80 9.99 -1.32 8.46
N VAL A 81 9.27 -0.19 8.67
CA VAL A 81 7.94 0.07 8.11
C VAL A 81 7.91 1.44 7.45
N ILE A 82 7.41 1.47 6.23
CA ILE A 82 7.26 2.70 5.45
C ILE A 82 5.78 2.87 5.10
N LEU A 83 5.21 4.06 5.31
CA LEU A 83 3.90 4.43 4.77
C LEU A 83 4.08 5.50 3.70
N VAL A 84 3.55 5.22 2.52
CA VAL A 84 3.46 6.16 1.40
C VAL A 84 2.01 6.56 1.24
N GLY A 85 1.69 7.81 1.52
CA GLY A 85 0.32 8.32 1.51
C GLY A 85 -0.39 8.05 0.18
N GLU A 86 0.29 8.24 -0.95
CA GLU A 86 -0.26 7.94 -2.27
C GLU A 86 0.84 7.67 -3.31
N MET A 87 0.61 6.66 -4.15
CA MET A 87 1.45 6.36 -5.33
C MET A 87 0.81 6.95 -6.59
N ARG A 88 1.13 8.21 -6.93
CA ARG A 88 0.56 8.92 -8.10
C ARG A 88 1.37 8.77 -9.36
N ASP A 89 2.66 8.72 -9.24
CA ASP A 89 3.62 8.77 -10.34
C ASP A 89 4.49 7.51 -10.40
N LEU A 90 5.11 7.29 -11.56
CA LEU A 90 5.96 6.14 -11.83
C LEU A 90 7.11 6.02 -10.84
N GLU A 91 7.78 7.13 -10.52
CA GLU A 91 8.95 7.12 -9.63
C GLU A 91 8.58 6.68 -8.21
N THR A 92 7.43 7.13 -7.71
CA THR A 92 6.92 6.72 -6.40
C THR A 92 6.54 5.24 -6.38
N ILE A 93 5.89 4.74 -7.45
CA ILE A 93 5.51 3.32 -7.58
C ILE A 93 6.77 2.44 -7.60
N GLU A 94 7.75 2.79 -8.44
CA GLU A 94 9.02 2.07 -8.57
C GLU A 94 9.77 2.02 -7.23
N ALA A 95 9.90 3.16 -6.55
CA ALA A 95 10.56 3.25 -5.26
C ALA A 95 9.85 2.43 -4.17
N ALA A 96 8.51 2.38 -4.17
CA ALA A 96 7.74 1.59 -3.22
C ALA A 96 7.91 0.08 -3.46
N ILE A 97 7.92 -0.37 -4.71
CA ILE A 97 8.19 -1.78 -5.07
C ILE A 97 9.61 -2.14 -4.64
N GLN A 98 10.61 -1.32 -4.97
CA GLN A 98 12.00 -1.54 -4.60
C GLN A 98 12.19 -1.62 -3.08
N ALA A 99 11.56 -0.72 -2.31
CA ALA A 99 11.59 -0.76 -0.86
C ALA A 99 11.04 -2.09 -0.31
N ALA A 100 9.91 -2.55 -0.86
CA ALA A 100 9.30 -3.81 -0.47
C ALA A 100 10.16 -5.03 -0.80
N GLU A 101 10.88 -5.03 -1.93
CA GLU A 101 11.83 -6.10 -2.32
C GLU A 101 13.08 -6.12 -1.43
N THR A 102 13.56 -4.95 -1.02
CA THR A 102 14.81 -4.80 -0.24
C THR A 102 14.65 -5.01 1.26
N GLY A 103 13.46 -5.39 1.73
CA GLY A 103 13.29 -5.86 3.10
C GLY A 103 12.31 -5.08 3.97
N HIS A 104 11.71 -4.01 3.45
CA HIS A 104 10.81 -3.13 4.20
C HIS A 104 9.35 -3.59 4.09
N LEU A 105 8.56 -3.37 5.12
CA LEU A 105 7.10 -3.46 5.04
C LEU A 105 6.56 -2.11 4.57
N VAL A 106 6.04 -2.06 3.35
CA VAL A 106 5.53 -0.83 2.73
C VAL A 106 4.01 -0.84 2.70
N PHE A 107 3.41 0.17 3.31
CA PHE A 107 1.99 0.50 3.15
C PHE A 107 1.84 1.64 2.15
N ALA A 108 0.93 1.52 1.20
CA ALA A 108 0.70 2.55 0.20
C ALA A 108 -0.77 2.67 -0.18
N THR A 109 -1.17 3.80 -0.77
CA THR A 109 -2.52 3.94 -1.34
C THR A 109 -2.50 4.17 -2.84
N LEU A 110 -3.62 3.79 -3.45
CA LEU A 110 -4.02 4.10 -4.82
C LEU A 110 -5.50 4.48 -4.88
N HIS A 111 -5.92 5.19 -5.95
CA HIS A 111 -7.32 5.56 -6.19
C HIS A 111 -7.98 4.65 -7.23
N THR A 112 -7.68 3.37 -7.20
CA THR A 112 -8.26 2.35 -8.07
C THR A 112 -9.38 1.59 -7.37
N THR A 113 -10.20 0.88 -8.12
CA THR A 113 -11.26 0.02 -7.61
C THR A 113 -10.91 -1.43 -7.91
N GLY A 114 -11.02 -2.29 -6.89
CA GLY A 114 -10.72 -3.71 -6.99
C GLY A 114 -9.22 -4.03 -7.01
N ALA A 115 -8.88 -5.24 -6.63
CA ALA A 115 -7.50 -5.70 -6.54
C ALA A 115 -6.87 -5.91 -7.93
N SER A 116 -7.61 -6.52 -8.85
CA SER A 116 -7.14 -6.77 -10.21
C SER A 116 -6.87 -5.45 -10.96
N GLY A 117 -7.78 -4.48 -10.84
CA GLY A 117 -7.61 -3.13 -11.40
C GLY A 117 -6.42 -2.38 -10.80
N THR A 118 -6.17 -2.57 -9.50
CA THR A 118 -5.02 -1.97 -8.81
C THR A 118 -3.70 -2.52 -9.33
N ILE A 119 -3.60 -3.84 -9.51
CA ILE A 119 -2.40 -4.50 -10.04
C ILE A 119 -2.13 -4.04 -11.46
N ASN A 120 -3.16 -4.01 -12.33
CA ASN A 120 -3.01 -3.53 -13.70
C ASN A 120 -2.56 -2.06 -13.73
N ARG A 121 -3.16 -1.19 -12.91
CA ARG A 121 -2.79 0.23 -12.84
C ARG A 121 -1.32 0.44 -12.49
N ILE A 122 -0.76 -0.38 -11.58
CA ILE A 122 0.65 -0.35 -11.23
C ILE A 122 1.50 -0.75 -12.43
N ILE A 123 1.18 -1.84 -13.11
CA ILE A 123 1.92 -2.34 -14.26
C ILE A 123 1.87 -1.35 -15.42
N ASP A 124 0.70 -0.79 -15.69
CA ASP A 124 0.45 0.15 -16.80
C ASP A 124 1.11 1.52 -16.61
N ALA A 125 1.56 1.83 -15.37
CA ALA A 125 2.35 3.04 -15.11
C ALA A 125 3.76 2.96 -15.74
N PHE A 126 4.24 1.75 -16.03
CA PHE A 126 5.58 1.54 -16.59
C PHE A 126 5.55 1.45 -18.11
N PRO A 127 6.64 1.84 -18.79
CA PRO A 127 6.81 1.62 -20.22
C PRO A 127 6.64 0.14 -20.59
N THR A 128 6.08 -0.14 -21.76
CA THR A 128 5.73 -1.51 -22.20
C THR A 128 6.90 -2.49 -22.14
N ASN A 129 8.11 -2.02 -22.44
CA ASN A 129 9.33 -2.83 -22.38
C ASN A 129 9.80 -3.19 -20.95
N GLN A 130 9.23 -2.56 -19.92
CA GLN A 130 9.54 -2.82 -18.52
C GLN A 130 8.44 -3.62 -17.81
N GLN A 131 7.25 -3.69 -18.36
CA GLN A 131 6.08 -4.27 -17.70
C GLN A 131 6.26 -5.75 -17.34
N GLU A 132 6.97 -6.54 -18.13
CA GLU A 132 7.26 -7.94 -17.81
C GLU A 132 8.10 -8.06 -16.54
N GLN A 133 9.16 -7.26 -16.44
CA GLN A 133 10.00 -7.20 -15.24
C GLN A 133 9.20 -6.74 -14.01
N VAL A 134 8.36 -5.72 -14.17
CA VAL A 134 7.51 -5.21 -13.09
C VAL A 134 6.52 -6.26 -12.60
N ARG A 135 5.93 -7.08 -13.49
CA ARG A 135 5.08 -8.20 -13.08
C ARG A 135 5.83 -9.19 -12.19
N VAL A 136 7.06 -9.52 -12.55
CA VAL A 136 7.89 -10.41 -11.73
C VAL A 136 8.16 -9.80 -10.36
N GLN A 137 8.60 -8.54 -10.30
CA GLN A 137 8.86 -7.83 -9.06
C GLN A 137 7.60 -7.72 -8.19
N LEU A 138 6.49 -7.27 -8.77
CA LEU A 138 5.23 -7.13 -8.06
C LEU A 138 4.71 -8.48 -7.55
N SER A 139 4.87 -9.56 -8.31
CA SER A 139 4.47 -10.91 -7.90
C SER A 139 5.19 -11.41 -6.65
N THR A 140 6.38 -10.89 -6.37
CA THR A 140 7.18 -11.24 -5.18
C THR A 140 7.03 -10.25 -4.04
N ALA A 141 6.91 -8.96 -4.37
CA ALA A 141 6.81 -7.88 -3.39
C ALA A 141 5.40 -7.70 -2.81
N LEU A 142 4.35 -7.86 -3.64
CA LEU A 142 2.97 -7.61 -3.22
C LEU A 142 2.49 -8.71 -2.25
N ILE A 143 2.02 -8.31 -1.08
CA ILE A 143 1.48 -9.22 -0.07
C ILE A 143 -0.04 -9.17 0.02
N SER A 144 -0.64 -8.01 -0.24
CA SER A 144 -2.09 -7.84 -0.12
C SER A 144 -2.59 -6.58 -0.81
N VAL A 145 -3.84 -6.61 -1.25
CA VAL A 145 -4.60 -5.43 -1.69
C VAL A 145 -5.91 -5.39 -0.93
N LEU A 146 -6.18 -4.28 -0.25
CA LEU A 146 -7.44 -3.97 0.41
C LEU A 146 -8.16 -2.88 -0.38
N SER A 147 -9.19 -3.26 -1.14
CA SER A 147 -10.07 -2.30 -1.81
C SER A 147 -11.25 -1.95 -0.92
N GLN A 148 -11.51 -0.66 -0.73
CA GLN A 148 -12.44 -0.16 0.28
C GLN A 148 -13.38 0.87 -0.31
N VAL A 149 -14.69 0.73 0.01
CA VAL A 149 -15.73 1.73 -0.27
C VAL A 149 -16.56 1.99 0.97
N LEU A 150 -17.09 3.21 1.11
CA LEU A 150 -18.02 3.54 2.17
C LEU A 150 -19.43 3.64 1.60
N LEU A 151 -20.32 2.82 2.12
CA LEU A 151 -21.74 2.78 1.77
C LEU A 151 -22.59 3.48 2.85
N ARG A 152 -23.68 4.11 2.45
CA ARG A 152 -24.66 4.66 3.41
C ARG A 152 -25.35 3.51 4.14
N ARG A 153 -25.53 3.66 5.43
CA ARG A 153 -26.35 2.75 6.22
C ARG A 153 -27.82 3.00 5.93
N ILE A 154 -28.62 1.92 5.94
CA ILE A 154 -30.08 1.99 5.76
C ILE A 154 -30.77 2.16 7.11
N ASP A 155 -30.21 1.57 8.16
CA ASP A 155 -30.79 1.46 9.50
C ASP A 155 -30.58 2.69 10.41
N LYS A 156 -29.58 3.50 10.11
CA LYS A 156 -29.24 4.71 10.89
C LYS A 156 -28.36 5.67 10.12
N VAL A 157 -28.21 6.89 10.63
CA VAL A 157 -27.27 7.86 10.08
C VAL A 157 -25.84 7.32 10.20
N GLY A 158 -25.07 7.40 9.10
CA GLY A 158 -23.68 6.98 9.05
C GLY A 158 -23.35 6.17 7.81
N ARG A 159 -22.10 5.67 7.79
CA ARG A 159 -21.57 4.85 6.69
C ARG A 159 -21.02 3.54 7.25
N VAL A 160 -20.95 2.53 6.40
CA VAL A 160 -20.30 1.25 6.67
C VAL A 160 -19.31 0.97 5.56
N ALA A 161 -18.14 0.45 5.91
CA ALA A 161 -17.15 0.08 4.93
C ALA A 161 -17.46 -1.32 4.36
N ALA A 162 -17.41 -1.43 3.03
CA ALA A 162 -17.35 -2.71 2.33
C ALA A 162 -15.95 -2.88 1.78
N TYR A 163 -15.45 -4.11 1.84
CA TYR A 163 -14.08 -4.45 1.49
C TYR A 163 -14.03 -5.57 0.48
N GLU A 164 -13.07 -5.47 -0.45
CA GLU A 164 -12.52 -6.59 -1.19
C GLU A 164 -11.08 -6.77 -0.71
N PHE A 165 -10.74 -7.97 -0.26
CA PHE A 165 -9.44 -8.24 0.33
C PHE A 165 -8.72 -9.37 -0.40
N LEU A 166 -7.69 -9.02 -1.15
CA LEU A 166 -6.80 -9.96 -1.81
C LEU A 166 -5.58 -10.25 -0.93
N VAL A 167 -5.36 -11.50 -0.60
CA VAL A 167 -4.08 -12.00 -0.08
C VAL A 167 -3.31 -12.64 -1.23
N VAL A 168 -2.10 -12.20 -1.45
CA VAL A 168 -1.26 -12.73 -2.53
C VAL A 168 -0.67 -14.07 -2.09
N THR A 169 -1.34 -15.13 -2.53
CA THR A 169 -0.85 -16.52 -2.42
C THR A 169 0.11 -16.84 -3.56
N PRO A 170 0.86 -17.96 -3.52
CA PRO A 170 1.68 -18.39 -4.66
C PRO A 170 0.90 -18.51 -5.97
N ALA A 171 -0.37 -18.92 -5.89
CA ALA A 171 -1.26 -19.02 -7.07
C ALA A 171 -1.55 -17.63 -7.64
N VAL A 172 -1.91 -16.65 -6.80
CA VAL A 172 -2.15 -15.26 -7.23
C VAL A 172 -0.87 -14.63 -7.76
N ALA A 173 0.27 -14.84 -7.10
CA ALA A 173 1.57 -14.36 -7.57
C ALA A 173 1.89 -14.87 -8.99
N ASN A 174 1.56 -16.13 -9.28
CA ASN A 174 1.73 -16.70 -10.61
C ASN A 174 0.79 -16.05 -11.65
N LEU A 175 -0.46 -15.76 -11.29
CA LEU A 175 -1.39 -15.03 -12.17
C LEU A 175 -0.87 -13.64 -12.54
N ILE A 176 -0.27 -12.92 -11.58
CA ILE A 176 0.35 -11.61 -11.83
C ILE A 176 1.51 -11.75 -12.81
N ARG A 177 2.41 -12.72 -12.58
CA ARG A 177 3.60 -12.97 -13.40
C ARG A 177 3.24 -13.33 -14.84
N GLU A 178 2.21 -14.17 -15.02
CA GLU A 178 1.75 -14.65 -16.33
C GLU A 178 0.81 -13.68 -17.05
N ASN A 179 0.61 -12.46 -16.54
CA ASN A 179 -0.34 -11.49 -17.10
C ASN A 179 -1.80 -11.99 -17.17
N LYS A 180 -2.20 -12.81 -16.18
CA LYS A 180 -3.55 -13.39 -16.06
C LYS A 180 -4.35 -12.73 -14.92
N THR A 181 -4.17 -11.42 -14.72
CA THR A 181 -4.79 -10.65 -13.64
C THR A 181 -6.32 -10.70 -13.65
N PHE A 182 -6.94 -10.91 -14.83
CA PHE A 182 -8.39 -11.09 -14.99
C PHE A 182 -8.95 -12.32 -14.24
N ARG A 183 -8.09 -13.27 -13.80
CA ARG A 183 -8.49 -14.42 -12.98
C ARG A 183 -8.44 -14.15 -11.47
N ILE A 184 -7.91 -13.01 -11.05
CA ILE A 184 -7.75 -12.69 -9.62
C ILE A 184 -9.11 -12.56 -8.95
N ASP A 185 -10.09 -11.95 -9.62
CA ASP A 185 -11.44 -11.78 -9.06
C ASP A 185 -12.10 -13.13 -8.73
N SER A 186 -11.91 -14.14 -9.60
CA SER A 186 -12.37 -15.51 -9.31
C SER A 186 -11.58 -16.14 -8.15
N ALA A 187 -10.29 -15.86 -8.03
CA ALA A 187 -9.47 -16.36 -6.93
C ALA A 187 -9.87 -15.74 -5.57
N ILE A 188 -10.34 -14.48 -5.55
CA ILE A 188 -10.87 -13.83 -4.34
C ILE A 188 -12.18 -14.48 -3.90
N GLN A 189 -13.06 -14.86 -4.85
CA GLN A 189 -14.37 -15.44 -4.55
C GLN A 189 -14.30 -16.89 -4.05
N THR A 190 -13.25 -17.61 -4.42
CA THR A 190 -13.11 -19.04 -4.10
C THR A 190 -12.16 -19.32 -2.92
N GLY A 191 -11.45 -18.35 -2.42
CA GLY A 191 -10.48 -18.43 -1.30
C GLY A 191 -10.94 -17.74 -0.08
#